data_391e48146bd350d6d7b9eabe3251b202
#
_entry.id   391e48146bd350d6d7b9eabe3251b202
#
_cell.length_a   1.000
_cell.length_b   1.000
_cell.length_c   1.000
_cell.angle_alpha   90.00
_cell.angle_beta   90.00
_cell.angle_gamma   90.00
#
_symmetry.space_group_name_H-M   'P 1'
#
loop_
_entity.id
_entity.type
_entity.pdbx_description
1 polymer ?
#
loop_
_entity_poly.entity_id
_entity_poly.type
_entity_poly.pdbx_seq_one_letter_code
_entity_poly.pdbx_strand_id
1 'polypeptide(L)'
;MKVILHDEKYLSLTSEIFLQKNTRCGQIIIYTVFILLVAICVSLFTIRIDEVVKVQGVVKTQTNISTVKNVVSGKILNINYFPGKIVKKNDLLFKIDDSNLVLKLNSEKELEKKYLKELKINKDILNLLNNKINYLDNYNEELCLRYNSYLTKVNKIKKEIEIAENSYNDEKTKPENLITKNGLRDKKNNLEYLKLNLYEYKLNYKTQIIQNIKEYENLCLDINNSINNLKHEIEKTNVYAPVDGIVQELQNYNVGDFIFSAQDVLKIVPSLKKTFKAQLYLNSIDVAKIKEGLNVKLRFPAYPFYEFKGLTGKIENLESDTTNLSNKNFYKIDCQFDDAELVDKKGKVYELRSGLDVDARIVIEKKSIIKFLLSKLDFN
;
A
#
# COMPACT_ATOMS: atom_id res chain seq x y z
N MET A 1 -92.23 61.22 -44.52
CA MET A 1 -91.31 60.59 -43.65
C MET A 1 -91.99 60.23 -42.33
N LYS A 2 -92.39 58.94 -42.12
CA LYS A 2 -93.07 58.51 -40.91
C LYS A 2 -92.06 58.07 -39.88
N VAL A 3 -91.95 58.83 -38.80
CA VAL A 3 -91.15 58.46 -37.65
C VAL A 3 -91.98 57.52 -36.79
N ILE A 4 -91.52 56.34 -36.66
CA ILE A 4 -92.17 55.36 -35.73
C ILE A 4 -91.44 55.56 -34.39
N LEU A 5 -92.14 56.14 -33.45
CA LEU A 5 -91.75 56.20 -32.06
C LEU A 5 -91.95 54.80 -31.44
N HIS A 6 -90.91 54.10 -31.10
CA HIS A 6 -90.97 52.91 -30.31
C HIS A 6 -91.18 53.30 -28.84
N ASP A 7 -92.19 52.74 -28.23
CA ASP A 7 -92.54 52.98 -26.83
C ASP A 7 -91.42 52.55 -25.88
N GLU A 8 -91.05 53.39 -24.95
CA GLU A 8 -90.00 53.21 -23.96
C GLU A 8 -90.20 51.95 -23.11
N LYS A 9 -91.44 51.43 -23.09
CA LYS A 9 -91.83 50.25 -22.33
C LYS A 9 -91.23 48.92 -22.87
N TYR A 10 -90.77 48.87 -24.13
CA TYR A 10 -90.12 47.71 -24.70
C TYR A 10 -88.60 47.72 -24.50
N LEU A 11 -88.05 48.83 -24.24
CA LEU A 11 -86.60 48.93 -23.92
C LEU A 11 -86.27 48.55 -22.48
N SER A 12 -87.24 48.76 -21.57
CA SER A 12 -87.03 48.36 -20.19
C SER A 12 -87.11 46.85 -19.94
N LEU A 13 -87.91 46.14 -20.78
CA LEU A 13 -88.07 44.69 -20.69
C LEU A 13 -86.85 43.89 -21.14
N THR A 14 -86.06 44.44 -22.02
CA THR A 14 -84.80 43.79 -22.48
C THR A 14 -83.63 43.99 -21.48
N SER A 15 -83.58 45.11 -20.71
CA SER A 15 -82.56 45.34 -19.70
C SER A 15 -82.86 44.62 -18.42
N GLU A 16 -84.13 44.43 -18.02
CA GLU A 16 -84.49 43.69 -16.79
C GLU A 16 -84.32 42.17 -16.93
N ILE A 17 -84.42 41.61 -18.11
CA ILE A 17 -84.16 40.15 -18.31
C ILE A 17 -82.70 39.80 -18.12
N PHE A 18 -81.80 40.73 -18.38
CA PHE A 18 -80.34 40.53 -18.10
C PHE A 18 -79.96 40.77 -16.63
N LEU A 19 -80.81 41.51 -15.88
CA LEU A 19 -80.54 41.80 -14.49
C LEU A 19 -81.18 40.85 -13.45
N GLN A 20 -82.13 40.04 -13.91
CA GLN A 20 -82.88 39.08 -13.07
C GLN A 20 -82.51 37.61 -13.36
N LYS A 21 -81.23 37.32 -13.43
CA LYS A 21 -80.89 35.91 -13.52
C LYS A 21 -79.82 35.50 -12.47
N ASN A 22 -80.35 35.00 -11.42
CA ASN A 22 -79.75 34.00 -10.59
C ASN A 22 -78.36 34.38 -9.98
N THR A 23 -78.32 35.41 -9.19
CA THR A 23 -77.15 35.80 -8.40
C THR A 23 -76.64 34.67 -7.50
N ARG A 24 -77.46 33.74 -7.10
CA ARG A 24 -77.04 32.57 -6.29
C ARG A 24 -76.21 31.59 -7.06
N CYS A 25 -76.51 31.24 -8.34
CA CYS A 25 -75.67 30.37 -9.16
C CYS A 25 -74.32 31.03 -9.49
N GLY A 26 -74.30 32.34 -9.82
CA GLY A 26 -73.08 33.10 -10.05
C GLY A 26 -72.20 33.17 -8.81
N GLN A 27 -72.79 33.43 -7.66
CA GLN A 27 -72.08 33.43 -6.39
C GLN A 27 -71.52 32.06 -6.03
N ILE A 28 -72.24 30.99 -6.23
CA ILE A 28 -71.74 29.61 -6.02
C ILE A 28 -70.57 29.31 -6.97
N ILE A 29 -70.63 29.71 -8.22
CA ILE A 29 -69.52 29.53 -9.17
C ILE A 29 -68.29 30.35 -8.72
N ILE A 30 -68.46 31.59 -8.29
CA ILE A 30 -67.36 32.40 -7.78
C ILE A 30 -66.74 31.79 -6.53
N TYR A 31 -67.54 31.34 -5.56
CA TYR A 31 -67.02 30.66 -4.37
C TYR A 31 -66.32 29.35 -4.66
N THR A 32 -66.84 28.52 -5.58
CA THR A 32 -66.19 27.29 -5.99
C THR A 32 -64.87 27.56 -6.68
N VAL A 33 -64.78 28.53 -7.60
CA VAL A 33 -63.51 28.94 -8.24
C VAL A 33 -62.55 29.51 -7.18
N PHE A 34 -63.05 30.35 -6.25
CA PHE A 34 -62.19 30.87 -5.18
C PHE A 34 -61.65 29.77 -4.26
N ILE A 35 -62.46 28.82 -3.83
CA ILE A 35 -62.06 27.66 -3.04
C ILE A 35 -61.04 26.82 -3.81
N LEU A 36 -61.23 26.59 -5.11
CA LEU A 36 -60.29 25.87 -5.95
C LEU A 36 -58.97 26.60 -6.09
N LEU A 37 -58.98 27.93 -6.24
CA LEU A 37 -57.78 28.76 -6.30
C LEU A 37 -57.03 28.74 -4.98
N VAL A 38 -57.72 28.82 -3.83
CA VAL A 38 -57.11 28.65 -2.51
C VAL A 38 -56.52 27.28 -2.34
N ALA A 39 -57.23 26.22 -2.76
CA ALA A 39 -56.70 24.84 -2.74
C ALA A 39 -55.44 24.67 -3.57
N ILE A 40 -55.39 25.29 -4.76
CA ILE A 40 -54.15 25.30 -5.62
C ILE A 40 -53.05 26.06 -4.87
N CYS A 41 -53.31 27.23 -4.30
CA CYS A 41 -52.30 27.96 -3.54
C CYS A 41 -51.76 27.12 -2.39
N VAL A 42 -52.60 26.53 -1.59
CA VAL A 42 -52.17 25.66 -0.47
C VAL A 42 -51.36 24.47 -1.00
N SER A 43 -51.77 23.86 -2.12
CA SER A 43 -51.05 22.77 -2.77
C SER A 43 -49.64 23.19 -3.23
N LEU A 44 -49.47 24.40 -3.75
CA LEU A 44 -48.14 24.94 -4.13
C LEU A 44 -47.17 25.11 -2.96
N PHE A 45 -47.69 25.35 -1.75
CA PHE A 45 -46.87 25.46 -0.55
C PHE A 45 -46.58 24.09 0.12
N THR A 46 -47.54 23.15 0.04
CA THR A 46 -47.43 21.86 0.75
C THR A 46 -46.69 20.80 -0.06
N ILE A 47 -46.85 20.78 -1.37
CA ILE A 47 -46.17 19.82 -2.22
C ILE A 47 -44.68 20.17 -2.34
N ARG A 48 -43.85 19.20 -2.03
CA ARG A 48 -42.39 19.33 -2.14
C ARG A 48 -41.88 18.60 -3.37
N ILE A 49 -40.99 19.23 -4.11
CA ILE A 49 -40.32 18.67 -5.28
C ILE A 49 -38.83 18.54 -4.97
N ASP A 50 -38.23 17.43 -5.39
CA ASP A 50 -36.79 17.23 -5.30
C ASP A 50 -36.07 18.19 -6.28
N GLU A 51 -35.23 19.10 -5.80
CA GLU A 51 -34.27 19.81 -6.64
C GLU A 51 -33.11 18.89 -6.93
N VAL A 52 -32.86 18.61 -8.20
CA VAL A 52 -31.88 17.61 -8.62
C VAL A 52 -30.86 18.18 -9.59
N VAL A 53 -29.60 17.82 -9.41
CA VAL A 53 -28.55 17.98 -10.42
C VAL A 53 -28.42 16.66 -11.19
N LYS A 54 -28.47 16.76 -12.52
CA LYS A 54 -28.29 15.62 -13.41
C LYS A 54 -26.82 15.49 -13.77
N VAL A 55 -26.27 14.32 -13.54
CA VAL A 55 -24.88 13.99 -13.86
C VAL A 55 -24.83 12.63 -14.53
N GLN A 56 -23.80 12.43 -15.36
CA GLN A 56 -23.55 11.16 -16.01
C GLN A 56 -22.30 10.51 -15.43
N GLY A 57 -22.18 9.21 -15.56
CA GLY A 57 -21.04 8.48 -15.07
C GLY A 57 -21.02 7.03 -15.52
N VAL A 58 -20.19 6.25 -14.90
CA VAL A 58 -20.01 4.83 -15.18
C VAL A 58 -19.98 4.01 -13.89
N VAL A 59 -20.50 2.82 -13.96
CA VAL A 59 -20.40 1.83 -12.89
C VAL A 59 -18.99 1.29 -12.85
N LYS A 60 -18.36 1.36 -11.68
CA LYS A 60 -17.06 0.72 -11.43
C LYS A 60 -17.16 -0.26 -10.25
N THR A 61 -16.32 -1.25 -10.25
CA THR A 61 -16.14 -2.10 -9.06
C THR A 61 -15.46 -1.28 -7.97
N GLN A 62 -15.92 -1.39 -6.73
CA GLN A 62 -15.31 -0.71 -5.58
C GLN A 62 -13.90 -1.24 -5.30
N THR A 63 -13.63 -2.48 -5.64
CA THR A 63 -12.32 -3.11 -5.53
C THR A 63 -11.53 -2.90 -6.81
N ASN A 64 -10.35 -2.32 -6.66
CA ASN A 64 -9.42 -2.11 -7.79
C ASN A 64 -8.96 -3.47 -8.35
N ILE A 65 -8.97 -3.59 -9.67
CA ILE A 65 -8.32 -4.70 -10.37
C ILE A 65 -6.83 -4.68 -10.00
N SER A 66 -6.34 -5.77 -9.47
CA SER A 66 -4.93 -5.88 -9.11
C SER A 66 -4.15 -6.50 -10.26
N THR A 67 -3.19 -5.75 -10.81
CA THR A 67 -2.26 -6.26 -11.81
C THR A 67 -1.07 -6.91 -11.10
N VAL A 68 -0.82 -8.18 -11.38
CA VAL A 68 0.32 -8.92 -10.85
C VAL A 68 1.51 -8.73 -11.79
N LYS A 69 2.56 -8.12 -11.24
CA LYS A 69 3.83 -7.89 -11.93
C LYS A 69 4.87 -8.86 -11.46
N ASN A 70 5.72 -9.29 -12.37
CA ASN A 70 6.91 -10.03 -12.03
C ASN A 70 7.97 -9.08 -11.42
N VAL A 71 8.61 -9.49 -10.32
CA VAL A 71 9.63 -8.68 -9.64
C VAL A 71 11.05 -9.07 -10.06
N VAL A 72 11.27 -10.35 -10.36
CA VAL A 72 12.60 -10.93 -10.68
C VAL A 72 12.58 -11.51 -12.07
N SER A 73 13.60 -11.23 -12.89
CA SER A 73 13.72 -11.84 -14.22
C SER A 73 14.16 -13.30 -14.12
N GLY A 74 13.58 -14.18 -14.94
CA GLY A 74 13.98 -15.59 -14.98
C GLY A 74 13.02 -16.46 -15.80
N LYS A 75 13.33 -17.76 -15.87
CA LYS A 75 12.45 -18.74 -16.49
C LYS A 75 11.35 -19.18 -15.55
N ILE A 76 10.16 -19.40 -16.07
CA ILE A 76 9.05 -19.95 -15.30
C ILE A 76 9.33 -21.43 -15.03
N LEU A 77 9.36 -21.80 -13.76
CA LEU A 77 9.52 -23.18 -13.33
C LEU A 77 8.18 -23.91 -13.23
N ASN A 78 7.15 -23.22 -12.71
CA ASN A 78 5.82 -23.78 -12.52
C ASN A 78 4.75 -22.71 -12.65
N ILE A 79 3.57 -23.07 -13.18
CA ILE A 79 2.38 -22.23 -13.29
C ILE A 79 1.23 -22.94 -12.58
N ASN A 80 0.62 -22.28 -11.60
CA ASN A 80 -0.47 -22.79 -10.78
C ASN A 80 -1.80 -22.11 -11.07
N TYR A 81 -1.89 -21.30 -12.11
CA TYR A 81 -3.12 -20.61 -12.52
C TYR A 81 -3.54 -21.01 -13.93
N PHE A 82 -4.77 -20.69 -14.29
CA PHE A 82 -5.32 -20.72 -15.65
C PHE A 82 -6.39 -19.62 -15.74
N PRO A 83 -6.74 -19.14 -16.95
CA PRO A 83 -7.76 -18.13 -17.15
C PRO A 83 -9.09 -18.54 -16.52
N GLY A 84 -9.68 -17.66 -15.70
CA GLY A 84 -10.95 -17.91 -15.00
C GLY A 84 -10.80 -18.67 -13.67
N LYS A 85 -9.61 -19.06 -13.24
CA LYS A 85 -9.40 -19.68 -11.93
C LYS A 85 -9.71 -18.70 -10.81
N ILE A 86 -10.45 -19.15 -9.80
CA ILE A 86 -10.67 -18.42 -8.55
C ILE A 86 -9.46 -18.64 -7.66
N VAL A 87 -8.85 -17.56 -7.19
CA VAL A 87 -7.70 -17.57 -6.28
C VAL A 87 -7.99 -16.75 -5.03
N LYS A 88 -7.38 -17.15 -3.93
CA LYS A 88 -7.39 -16.42 -2.67
C LYS A 88 -6.11 -15.62 -2.51
N LYS A 89 -6.14 -14.59 -1.68
CA LYS A 89 -4.94 -13.84 -1.29
C LYS A 89 -3.89 -14.79 -0.75
N ASN A 90 -2.64 -14.63 -1.19
CA ASN A 90 -1.48 -15.48 -0.90
C ASN A 90 -1.49 -16.88 -1.56
N ASP A 91 -2.38 -17.17 -2.51
CA ASP A 91 -2.23 -18.36 -3.34
C ASP A 91 -1.02 -18.20 -4.28
N LEU A 92 -0.19 -19.24 -4.40
CA LEU A 92 0.94 -19.25 -5.32
C LEU A 92 0.44 -19.31 -6.77
N LEU A 93 0.76 -18.29 -7.55
CA LEU A 93 0.35 -18.18 -8.95
C LEU A 93 1.36 -18.85 -9.88
N PHE A 94 2.63 -18.50 -9.76
CA PHE A 94 3.72 -19.10 -10.51
C PHE A 94 5.04 -18.97 -9.76
N LYS A 95 5.98 -19.81 -10.13
CA LYS A 95 7.34 -19.81 -9.58
C LYS A 95 8.36 -19.61 -10.70
N ILE A 96 9.33 -18.72 -10.46
CA ILE A 96 10.49 -18.50 -11.30
C ILE A 96 11.64 -19.40 -10.82
N ASP A 97 12.50 -19.84 -11.73
CA ASP A 97 13.67 -20.65 -11.42
C ASP A 97 14.64 -19.89 -10.51
N ASP A 98 14.79 -20.40 -9.29
CA ASP A 98 15.65 -19.88 -8.24
C ASP A 98 16.93 -20.68 -8.04
N SER A 99 17.21 -21.68 -8.90
CA SER A 99 18.33 -22.63 -8.75
C SER A 99 19.67 -21.92 -8.56
N ASN A 100 19.96 -20.89 -9.35
CA ASN A 100 21.19 -20.12 -9.23
C ASN A 100 21.29 -19.33 -7.93
N LEU A 101 20.16 -18.78 -7.45
CA LEU A 101 20.10 -18.04 -6.17
C LEU A 101 20.31 -18.99 -5.00
N VAL A 102 19.72 -20.17 -5.04
CA VAL A 102 19.90 -21.22 -4.03
C VAL A 102 21.35 -21.70 -3.97
N LEU A 103 22.00 -21.90 -5.12
CA LEU A 103 23.42 -22.25 -5.17
C LEU A 103 24.30 -21.17 -4.55
N LYS A 104 24.05 -19.89 -4.85
CA LYS A 104 24.76 -18.77 -4.24
C LYS A 104 24.53 -18.72 -2.73
N LEU A 105 23.26 -18.87 -2.30
CA LEU A 105 22.92 -18.90 -0.87
C LEU A 105 23.67 -19.99 -0.11
N ASN A 106 23.78 -21.19 -0.68
CA ASN A 106 24.51 -22.28 -0.08
C ASN A 106 26.03 -22.00 0.01
N SER A 107 26.61 -21.39 -1.02
CA SER A 107 28.01 -20.96 -1.01
C SER A 107 28.28 -19.92 0.08
N GLU A 108 27.41 -18.91 0.21
CA GLU A 108 27.55 -17.88 1.25
C GLU A 108 27.40 -18.47 2.67
N LYS A 109 26.49 -19.43 2.86
CA LYS A 109 26.37 -20.13 4.16
C LYS A 109 27.60 -20.96 4.52
N GLU A 110 28.28 -21.56 3.56
CA GLU A 110 29.55 -22.27 3.81
C GLU A 110 30.66 -21.29 4.19
N LEU A 111 30.74 -20.13 3.56
CA LEU A 111 31.65 -19.05 3.95
C LEU A 111 31.35 -18.52 5.35
N GLU A 112 30.08 -18.32 5.70
CA GLU A 112 29.65 -17.92 7.04
C GLU A 112 30.17 -18.91 8.11
N LYS A 113 29.97 -20.21 7.91
CA LYS A 113 30.48 -21.25 8.81
C LYS A 113 31.99 -21.16 8.99
N LYS A 114 32.73 -20.93 7.90
CA LYS A 114 34.19 -20.77 7.96
C LYS A 114 34.59 -19.56 8.77
N TYR A 115 33.98 -18.39 8.55
CA TYR A 115 34.31 -17.17 9.29
C TYR A 115 33.90 -17.26 10.76
N LEU A 116 32.77 -17.86 11.09
CA LEU A 116 32.35 -18.13 12.47
C LEU A 116 33.34 -19.04 13.20
N LYS A 117 33.88 -20.07 12.51
CA LYS A 117 34.92 -20.95 13.08
C LYS A 117 36.17 -20.15 13.41
N GLU A 118 36.66 -19.34 12.47
CA GLU A 118 37.86 -18.50 12.67
C GLU A 118 37.65 -17.48 13.78
N LEU A 119 36.49 -16.83 13.81
CA LEU A 119 36.15 -15.89 14.88
C LEU A 119 36.17 -16.56 16.26
N LYS A 120 35.60 -17.77 16.36
CA LYS A 120 35.60 -18.55 17.60
C LYS A 120 37.01 -18.89 18.03
N ILE A 121 37.86 -19.40 17.12
CA ILE A 121 39.26 -19.72 17.41
C ILE A 121 40.03 -18.49 17.95
N ASN A 122 39.87 -17.32 17.31
CA ASN A 122 40.57 -16.11 17.75
C ASN A 122 40.04 -15.61 19.11
N LYS A 123 38.71 -15.70 19.37
CA LYS A 123 38.13 -15.35 20.67
C LYS A 123 38.62 -16.30 21.79
N ASP A 124 38.70 -17.58 21.51
CA ASP A 124 39.23 -18.58 22.47
C ASP A 124 40.70 -18.35 22.74
N ILE A 125 41.53 -18.04 21.73
CA ILE A 125 42.94 -17.64 21.92
C ILE A 125 43.04 -16.40 22.80
N LEU A 126 42.24 -15.37 22.57
CA LEU A 126 42.24 -14.15 23.37
C LEU A 126 41.89 -14.46 24.85
N ASN A 127 40.91 -15.35 25.08
CA ASN A 127 40.56 -15.80 26.42
C ASN A 127 41.73 -16.54 27.11
N LEU A 128 42.41 -17.42 26.40
CA LEU A 128 43.61 -18.11 26.92
C LEU A 128 44.72 -17.12 27.26
N LEU A 129 44.96 -16.08 26.44
CA LEU A 129 45.95 -15.04 26.71
C LEU A 129 45.59 -14.20 27.93
N ASN A 130 44.34 -13.90 28.17
CA ASN A 130 43.88 -13.11 29.32
C ASN A 130 43.89 -13.92 30.63
N ASN A 131 43.46 -15.18 30.61
CA ASN A 131 43.33 -16.02 31.80
C ASN A 131 44.59 -16.81 32.14
N LYS A 132 45.64 -16.72 31.33
CA LYS A 132 46.92 -17.44 31.50
C LYS A 132 46.75 -18.96 31.70
N ILE A 133 45.74 -19.55 31.04
CA ILE A 133 45.43 -20.98 31.13
C ILE A 133 46.41 -21.74 30.23
N ASN A 134 47.09 -22.73 30.78
CA ASN A 134 48.04 -23.56 30.02
C ASN A 134 47.49 -24.94 29.62
N TYR A 135 46.22 -25.25 29.93
CA TYR A 135 45.61 -26.55 29.63
C TYR A 135 44.67 -26.44 28.44
N LEU A 136 44.92 -27.30 27.40
CA LEU A 136 44.25 -27.25 26.10
C LEU A 136 43.41 -28.52 25.83
N ASP A 137 43.11 -29.33 26.83
CA ASP A 137 42.56 -30.70 26.65
C ASP A 137 41.18 -30.78 25.96
N ASN A 138 40.46 -29.68 25.81
CA ASN A 138 39.13 -29.66 25.21
C ASN A 138 38.99 -28.68 24.02
N TYR A 139 40.11 -28.22 23.45
CA TYR A 139 40.06 -27.24 22.37
C TYR A 139 40.31 -27.88 20.99
N ASN A 140 39.86 -27.21 19.93
CA ASN A 140 40.09 -27.59 18.56
C ASN A 140 41.59 -27.71 18.25
N GLU A 141 42.02 -28.73 17.49
CA GLU A 141 43.40 -28.98 17.12
C GLU A 141 44.10 -27.74 16.51
N GLU A 142 43.41 -27.01 15.64
CA GLU A 142 43.90 -25.78 15.00
C GLU A 142 44.18 -24.66 16.01
N LEU A 143 43.34 -24.49 17.00
CA LEU A 143 43.54 -23.55 18.10
C LEU A 143 44.76 -23.96 18.89
N CYS A 144 44.87 -25.26 19.23
CA CYS A 144 46.01 -25.79 19.96
C CYS A 144 47.32 -25.55 19.22
N LEU A 145 47.38 -25.75 17.92
CA LEU A 145 48.58 -25.50 17.11
C LEU A 145 48.99 -24.02 17.14
N ARG A 146 48.03 -23.11 16.93
CA ARG A 146 48.28 -21.66 16.93
C ARG A 146 48.77 -21.18 18.32
N TYR A 147 48.11 -21.61 19.39
CA TYR A 147 48.49 -21.22 20.74
C TYR A 147 49.80 -21.84 21.21
N ASN A 148 50.10 -23.09 20.89
CA ASN A 148 51.37 -23.75 21.18
C ASN A 148 52.53 -23.09 20.43
N SER A 149 52.35 -22.64 19.19
CA SER A 149 53.34 -21.86 18.46
C SER A 149 53.70 -20.55 19.20
N TYR A 150 52.68 -19.82 19.71
CA TYR A 150 52.86 -18.65 20.54
C TYR A 150 53.66 -18.99 21.83
N LEU A 151 53.21 -20.04 22.56
CA LEU A 151 53.91 -20.46 23.82
C LEU A 151 55.36 -20.84 23.59
N THR A 152 55.64 -21.56 22.49
CA THR A 152 57.01 -21.96 22.14
C THR A 152 57.90 -20.73 21.95
N LYS A 153 57.41 -19.71 21.24
CA LYS A 153 58.17 -18.46 21.04
C LYS A 153 58.37 -17.71 22.35
N VAL A 154 57.33 -17.60 23.18
CA VAL A 154 57.42 -16.97 24.52
C VAL A 154 58.45 -17.70 25.42
N ASN A 155 58.44 -19.05 25.42
CA ASN A 155 59.36 -19.84 26.21
C ASN A 155 60.80 -19.74 25.73
N LYS A 156 61.01 -19.62 24.41
CA LYS A 156 62.36 -19.33 23.87
C LYS A 156 62.93 -18.02 24.39
N ILE A 157 62.15 -16.93 24.29
CA ILE A 157 62.59 -15.60 24.78
C ILE A 157 62.79 -15.62 26.31
N LYS A 158 61.93 -16.34 27.06
CA LYS A 158 62.09 -16.52 28.50
C LYS A 158 63.41 -17.22 28.85
N LYS A 159 63.84 -18.26 28.10
CA LYS A 159 65.15 -18.91 28.29
C LYS A 159 66.30 -17.95 27.97
N GLU A 160 66.19 -17.14 26.93
CA GLU A 160 67.18 -16.12 26.61
C GLU A 160 67.35 -15.08 27.74
N ILE A 161 66.19 -14.67 28.38
CA ILE A 161 66.17 -13.81 29.55
C ILE A 161 66.87 -14.48 30.75
N GLU A 162 66.58 -15.73 31.02
CA GLU A 162 67.15 -16.52 32.10
C GLU A 162 68.71 -16.60 31.97
N ILE A 163 69.19 -16.88 30.76
CA ILE A 163 70.61 -16.91 30.44
C ILE A 163 71.27 -15.50 30.67
N ALA A 164 70.62 -14.44 30.21
CA ALA A 164 71.10 -13.08 30.39
C ALA A 164 71.08 -12.64 31.88
N GLU A 165 70.04 -13.08 32.64
CA GLU A 165 69.95 -12.80 34.08
C GLU A 165 70.99 -13.50 34.86
N ASN A 166 71.32 -14.77 34.59
CA ASN A 166 72.39 -15.53 35.18
C ASN A 166 73.73 -14.84 34.86
N SER A 167 73.96 -14.47 33.60
CA SER A 167 75.21 -13.78 33.17
C SER A 167 75.39 -12.39 33.83
N TYR A 168 74.28 -11.67 34.07
CA TYR A 168 74.30 -10.40 34.81
C TYR A 168 74.62 -10.62 36.31
N ASN A 169 74.05 -11.62 36.96
CA ASN A 169 74.25 -11.99 38.34
C ASN A 169 75.72 -12.46 38.57
N ASP A 170 76.23 -13.30 37.67
CA ASP A 170 77.58 -13.77 37.71
C ASP A 170 78.62 -12.59 37.67
N GLU A 171 78.33 -11.60 36.79
CA GLU A 171 79.19 -10.42 36.70
C GLU A 171 79.11 -9.56 37.96
N LYS A 172 77.89 -9.43 38.57
CA LYS A 172 77.65 -8.66 39.78
C LYS A 172 78.31 -9.27 41.04
N THR A 173 78.49 -10.59 41.10
CA THR A 173 79.10 -11.32 42.24
C THR A 173 80.62 -11.40 42.17
N LYS A 174 81.24 -10.95 41.09
CA LYS A 174 82.73 -10.87 41.02
C LYS A 174 83.33 -9.89 42.03
N PRO A 175 84.55 -10.11 42.49
CA PRO A 175 85.29 -9.15 43.34
C PRO A 175 85.39 -7.76 42.66
N GLU A 176 85.30 -6.67 43.42
CA GLU A 176 85.23 -5.29 42.95
C GLU A 176 86.37 -4.89 41.99
N ASN A 177 87.59 -5.49 42.19
CA ASN A 177 88.79 -5.29 41.34
C ASN A 177 88.68 -6.00 39.95
N LEU A 178 87.71 -6.91 39.74
CA LEU A 178 87.52 -7.65 38.50
C LEU A 178 86.24 -7.22 37.76
N ILE A 179 85.42 -6.33 38.36
CA ILE A 179 84.20 -5.82 37.73
C ILE A 179 84.51 -4.63 36.84
N THR A 180 84.30 -4.74 35.54
CA THR A 180 84.36 -3.62 34.62
C THR A 180 83.01 -2.92 34.64
N LYS A 181 82.96 -1.62 35.07
CA LYS A 181 81.66 -0.83 35.09
C LYS A 181 80.89 -0.91 33.76
N ASN A 182 81.62 -0.90 32.63
CA ASN A 182 81.01 -1.04 31.31
C ASN A 182 80.42 -2.45 31.08
N GLY A 183 81.10 -3.52 31.49
CA GLY A 183 80.62 -4.90 31.33
C GLY A 183 79.32 -5.17 32.11
N LEU A 184 79.26 -4.68 33.37
CA LEU A 184 78.00 -4.82 34.16
C LEU A 184 76.86 -4.01 33.56
N ARG A 185 77.12 -2.81 33.07
CA ARG A 185 76.12 -1.96 32.43
C ARG A 185 75.59 -2.62 31.13
N ASP A 186 76.45 -3.18 30.30
CA ASP A 186 76.11 -3.79 29.05
C ASP A 186 75.24 -5.06 29.23
N LYS A 187 75.57 -5.90 30.23
CA LYS A 187 74.79 -7.04 30.62
C LYS A 187 73.40 -6.66 31.16
N LYS A 188 73.36 -5.58 31.98
CA LYS A 188 72.11 -5.04 32.46
C LYS A 188 71.22 -4.55 31.28
N ASN A 189 71.77 -3.77 30.38
CA ASN A 189 71.08 -3.24 29.23
C ASN A 189 70.53 -4.39 28.33
N ASN A 190 71.34 -5.44 28.12
CA ASN A 190 70.90 -6.62 27.35
C ASN A 190 69.74 -7.33 28.04
N LEU A 191 69.79 -7.51 29.36
CA LEU A 191 68.66 -8.13 30.11
C LEU A 191 67.40 -7.28 30.03
N GLU A 192 67.47 -5.96 30.17
CA GLU A 192 66.37 -5.03 30.03
C GLU A 192 65.78 -5.08 28.60
N TYR A 193 66.62 -5.10 27.58
CA TYR A 193 66.24 -5.24 26.19
C TYR A 193 65.45 -6.55 25.92
N LEU A 194 65.93 -7.69 26.42
CA LEU A 194 65.23 -8.96 26.25
C LEU A 194 63.90 -8.99 27.00
N LYS A 195 63.78 -8.38 28.18
CA LYS A 195 62.56 -8.23 28.93
C LYS A 195 61.55 -7.36 28.15
N LEU A 196 61.95 -6.27 27.55
CA LEU A 196 61.18 -5.40 26.71
C LEU A 196 60.73 -6.13 25.45
N ASN A 197 61.62 -6.85 24.78
CA ASN A 197 61.28 -7.67 23.61
C ASN A 197 60.17 -8.72 23.89
N LEU A 198 60.26 -9.40 25.06
CA LEU A 198 59.20 -10.33 25.49
C LEU A 198 57.84 -9.60 25.67
N TYR A 199 57.87 -8.41 26.28
CA TYR A 199 56.66 -7.62 26.47
C TYR A 199 56.06 -7.17 25.15
N GLU A 200 56.87 -6.63 24.25
CA GLU A 200 56.44 -6.24 22.89
C GLU A 200 55.89 -7.40 22.09
N TYR A 201 56.55 -8.56 22.10
CA TYR A 201 56.06 -9.76 21.43
C TYR A 201 54.67 -10.18 21.91
N LYS A 202 54.44 -10.21 23.23
CA LYS A 202 53.12 -10.55 23.79
C LYS A 202 52.06 -9.53 23.44
N LEU A 203 52.41 -8.22 23.47
CA LEU A 203 51.50 -7.14 23.13
C LEU A 203 51.11 -7.20 21.65
N ASN A 204 52.09 -7.34 20.76
CA ASN A 204 51.87 -7.42 19.32
C ASN A 204 50.99 -8.63 18.94
N TYR A 205 51.27 -9.78 19.52
CA TYR A 205 50.45 -10.97 19.28
C TYR A 205 49.00 -10.79 19.75
N LYS A 206 48.80 -10.23 20.95
CA LYS A 206 47.45 -9.92 21.46
C LYS A 206 46.73 -8.90 20.57
N THR A 207 47.42 -7.85 20.15
CA THR A 207 46.86 -6.84 19.24
C THR A 207 46.46 -7.45 17.90
N GLN A 208 47.26 -8.34 17.32
CA GLN A 208 46.96 -9.06 16.12
C GLN A 208 45.70 -9.93 16.27
N ILE A 209 45.54 -10.66 17.37
CA ILE A 209 44.36 -11.46 17.63
C ILE A 209 43.10 -10.57 17.74
N ILE A 210 43.20 -9.43 18.40
CA ILE A 210 42.11 -8.47 18.51
C ILE A 210 41.71 -7.91 17.13
N GLN A 211 42.71 -7.61 16.29
CA GLN A 211 42.46 -7.15 14.91
C GLN A 211 41.77 -8.23 14.08
N ASN A 212 42.24 -9.48 14.16
CA ASN A 212 41.64 -10.61 13.47
C ASN A 212 40.17 -10.82 13.92
N ILE A 213 39.89 -10.72 15.23
CA ILE A 213 38.51 -10.80 15.75
C ILE A 213 37.64 -9.74 15.10
N LYS A 214 38.09 -8.49 15.09
CA LYS A 214 37.33 -7.38 14.48
C LYS A 214 37.12 -7.55 12.98
N GLU A 215 38.11 -8.06 12.28
CA GLU A 215 38.01 -8.36 10.85
C GLU A 215 36.95 -9.46 10.58
N TYR A 216 37.03 -10.58 11.30
CA TYR A 216 36.06 -11.67 11.15
C TYR A 216 34.68 -11.28 11.61
N GLU A 217 34.51 -10.41 12.62
CA GLU A 217 33.21 -9.86 13.00
C GLU A 217 32.59 -9.05 11.86
N ASN A 218 33.36 -8.20 11.19
CA ASN A 218 32.89 -7.44 10.03
C ASN A 218 32.55 -8.37 8.87
N LEU A 219 33.39 -9.34 8.54
CA LEU A 219 33.12 -10.33 7.49
C LEU A 219 31.84 -11.15 7.77
N CYS A 220 31.60 -11.52 9.04
CA CYS A 220 30.36 -12.20 9.42
C CYS A 220 29.13 -11.31 9.25
N LEU A 221 29.24 -10.01 9.53
CA LEU A 221 28.15 -9.05 9.30
C LEU A 221 27.84 -8.91 7.80
N ASP A 222 28.86 -8.75 6.98
CA ASP A 222 28.70 -8.58 5.53
C ASP A 222 28.07 -9.82 4.89
N ILE A 223 28.56 -11.00 5.24
CA ILE A 223 28.03 -12.24 4.71
C ILE A 223 26.60 -12.53 5.18
N ASN A 224 26.26 -12.18 6.41
CA ASN A 224 24.89 -12.30 6.92
C ASN A 224 23.93 -11.36 6.15
N ASN A 225 24.36 -10.14 5.83
CA ASN A 225 23.61 -9.23 4.98
C ASN A 225 23.42 -9.80 3.56
N SER A 226 24.45 -10.40 2.97
CA SER A 226 24.40 -11.07 1.68
C SER A 226 23.40 -12.25 1.69
N ILE A 227 23.47 -13.09 2.72
CA ILE A 227 22.53 -14.22 2.94
C ILE A 227 21.08 -13.74 3.04
N ASN A 228 20.82 -12.67 3.79
CA ASN A 228 19.48 -12.12 3.95
C ASN A 228 18.96 -11.53 2.63
N ASN A 229 19.79 -10.82 1.89
CA ASN A 229 19.43 -10.31 0.56
C ASN A 229 19.07 -11.44 -0.41
N LEU A 230 19.89 -12.51 -0.45
CA LEU A 230 19.61 -13.68 -1.29
C LEU A 230 18.32 -14.40 -0.89
N LYS A 231 18.01 -14.51 0.41
CA LYS A 231 16.74 -15.07 0.88
C LYS A 231 15.55 -14.24 0.39
N HIS A 232 15.63 -12.92 0.48
CA HIS A 232 14.58 -12.03 -0.04
C HIS A 232 14.43 -12.09 -1.56
N GLU A 233 15.53 -12.27 -2.30
CA GLU A 233 15.47 -12.50 -3.75
C GLU A 233 14.79 -13.82 -4.08
N ILE A 234 15.10 -14.89 -3.35
CA ILE A 234 14.46 -16.21 -3.51
C ILE A 234 12.96 -16.13 -3.16
N GLU A 235 12.57 -15.42 -2.10
CA GLU A 235 11.14 -15.22 -1.79
C GLU A 235 10.39 -14.54 -2.93
N LYS A 236 11.00 -13.58 -3.61
CA LYS A 236 10.42 -12.85 -4.75
C LYS A 236 10.27 -13.69 -6.01
N THR A 237 10.93 -14.85 -6.11
CA THR A 237 10.73 -15.79 -7.22
C THR A 237 9.38 -16.50 -7.15
N ASN A 238 8.76 -16.58 -5.98
CA ASN A 238 7.40 -17.07 -5.79
C ASN A 238 6.42 -15.91 -5.88
N VAL A 239 5.58 -15.91 -6.90
CA VAL A 239 4.61 -14.84 -7.13
C VAL A 239 3.25 -15.28 -6.62
N TYR A 240 2.70 -14.52 -5.67
CA TYR A 240 1.45 -14.81 -4.97
C TYR A 240 0.34 -13.84 -5.39
N ALA A 241 -0.91 -14.28 -5.21
CA ALA A 241 -2.09 -13.46 -5.41
C ALA A 241 -2.17 -12.36 -4.33
N PRO A 242 -2.20 -11.06 -4.70
CA PRO A 242 -2.31 -9.96 -3.73
C PRO A 242 -3.71 -9.80 -3.13
N VAL A 243 -4.75 -10.27 -3.83
CA VAL A 243 -6.17 -10.18 -3.44
C VAL A 243 -6.92 -11.43 -3.87
N ASP A 244 -8.10 -11.66 -3.26
CA ASP A 244 -9.03 -12.68 -3.69
C ASP A 244 -9.68 -12.28 -5.02
N GLY A 245 -9.84 -13.21 -5.96
CA GLY A 245 -10.48 -12.89 -7.22
C GLY A 245 -10.35 -13.95 -8.30
N ILE A 246 -10.70 -13.57 -9.51
CA ILE A 246 -10.64 -14.41 -10.71
C ILE A 246 -9.44 -13.98 -11.54
N VAL A 247 -8.61 -14.93 -11.93
CA VAL A 247 -7.43 -14.70 -12.75
C VAL A 247 -7.84 -14.38 -14.20
N GLN A 248 -7.31 -13.28 -14.71
CA GLN A 248 -7.38 -12.88 -16.11
C GLN A 248 -5.95 -12.76 -16.65
N GLU A 249 -5.58 -13.59 -17.60
CA GLU A 249 -4.27 -13.50 -18.25
C GLU A 249 -4.17 -12.27 -19.13
N LEU A 250 -3.00 -11.61 -19.10
CA LEU A 250 -2.66 -10.55 -20.04
C LEU A 250 -1.83 -11.09 -21.20
N GLN A 251 -1.01 -12.08 -20.92
CA GLN A 251 -0.18 -12.79 -21.89
C GLN A 251 -0.20 -14.28 -21.53
N ASN A 252 -0.13 -15.12 -22.53
CA ASN A 252 -0.07 -16.57 -22.34
C ASN A 252 1.39 -16.99 -22.16
N TYR A 253 1.72 -17.54 -21.00
CA TYR A 253 3.05 -18.06 -20.68
C TYR A 253 2.99 -19.56 -20.47
N ASN A 254 4.10 -20.22 -20.84
CA ASN A 254 4.32 -21.65 -20.61
C ASN A 254 5.48 -21.86 -19.63
N VAL A 255 5.53 -23.03 -19.04
CA VAL A 255 6.67 -23.47 -18.25
C VAL A 255 7.92 -23.48 -19.15
N GLY A 256 9.00 -22.83 -18.71
CA GLY A 256 10.22 -22.65 -19.48
C GLY A 256 10.35 -21.29 -20.19
N ASP A 257 9.26 -20.53 -20.33
CA ASP A 257 9.32 -19.17 -20.89
C ASP A 257 10.08 -18.23 -19.97
N PHE A 258 10.70 -17.20 -20.55
CA PHE A 258 11.46 -16.20 -19.82
C PHE A 258 10.61 -14.95 -19.59
N ILE A 259 10.51 -14.50 -18.34
CA ILE A 259 9.82 -13.26 -17.96
C ILE A 259 10.83 -12.24 -17.45
N PHE A 260 10.64 -10.97 -17.86
CA PHE A 260 11.46 -9.86 -17.37
C PHE A 260 10.87 -9.25 -16.11
N SER A 261 11.72 -8.63 -15.28
CA SER A 261 11.29 -7.84 -14.12
C SER A 261 10.38 -6.69 -14.56
N ALA A 262 9.41 -6.34 -13.70
CA ALA A 262 8.37 -5.31 -13.91
C ALA A 262 7.36 -5.59 -15.04
N GLN A 263 7.37 -6.78 -15.64
CA GLN A 263 6.42 -7.17 -16.67
C GLN A 263 5.06 -7.54 -16.07
N ASP A 264 3.98 -7.03 -16.66
CA ASP A 264 2.60 -7.37 -16.30
C ASP A 264 2.27 -8.78 -16.81
N VAL A 265 1.97 -9.70 -15.92
CA VAL A 265 1.72 -11.11 -16.25
C VAL A 265 0.23 -11.40 -16.31
N LEU A 266 -0.50 -11.03 -15.29
CA LEU A 266 -1.93 -11.30 -15.17
C LEU A 266 -2.62 -10.22 -14.33
N LYS A 267 -3.96 -10.19 -14.39
CA LYS A 267 -4.82 -9.39 -13.54
C LYS A 267 -5.66 -10.29 -12.65
N ILE A 268 -5.90 -9.85 -11.43
CA ILE A 268 -6.88 -10.48 -10.55
C ILE A 268 -8.06 -9.53 -10.43
N VAL A 269 -9.20 -10.00 -10.93
CA VAL A 269 -10.49 -9.31 -10.81
C VAL A 269 -11.18 -9.84 -9.57
N PRO A 270 -11.43 -9.00 -8.55
CA PRO A 270 -12.07 -9.46 -7.32
C PRO A 270 -13.42 -10.14 -7.58
N SER A 271 -13.62 -11.30 -6.98
CA SER A 271 -14.83 -12.13 -7.18
C SER A 271 -15.85 -11.96 -6.05
N LEU A 272 -15.48 -11.32 -4.95
CA LEU A 272 -16.37 -11.07 -3.82
C LEU A 272 -17.54 -10.19 -4.23
N LYS A 273 -18.74 -10.44 -3.65
CA LYS A 273 -20.00 -9.71 -3.87
C LYS A 273 -19.71 -8.34 -4.44
N LYS A 274 -19.93 -8.21 -5.75
CA LYS A 274 -19.51 -7.04 -6.52
C LYS A 274 -20.12 -5.81 -5.88
N THR A 275 -19.43 -5.24 -4.92
CA THR A 275 -19.76 -3.90 -4.45
C THR A 275 -19.38 -2.97 -5.59
N PHE A 276 -20.42 -2.45 -6.24
CA PHE A 276 -20.24 -1.47 -7.29
C PHE A 276 -20.34 -0.07 -6.69
N LYS A 277 -19.62 0.85 -7.29
CA LYS A 277 -19.81 2.27 -7.09
C LYS A 277 -20.09 2.94 -8.43
N ALA A 278 -20.90 3.97 -8.42
CA ALA A 278 -21.07 4.82 -9.59
C ALA A 278 -20.06 5.96 -9.51
N GLN A 279 -19.16 6.04 -10.47
CA GLN A 279 -18.28 7.19 -10.64
C GLN A 279 -18.97 8.19 -11.56
N LEU A 280 -19.35 9.35 -11.00
CA LEU A 280 -20.12 10.37 -11.66
C LEU A 280 -19.22 11.57 -12.01
N TYR A 281 -19.54 12.25 -13.10
CA TYR A 281 -18.80 13.41 -13.58
C TYR A 281 -19.64 14.69 -13.43
N LEU A 282 -19.33 15.49 -12.44
CA LEU A 282 -20.02 16.72 -12.10
C LEU A 282 -19.39 17.91 -12.81
N ASN A 283 -20.20 18.75 -13.43
CA ASN A 283 -19.74 20.01 -13.98
C ASN A 283 -19.34 20.99 -12.86
N SER A 284 -18.30 21.79 -13.09
CA SER A 284 -17.79 22.78 -12.12
C SER A 284 -18.85 23.81 -11.68
N ILE A 285 -19.86 24.10 -12.52
CA ILE A 285 -20.93 25.04 -12.20
C ILE A 285 -21.78 24.61 -10.99
N ASP A 286 -21.96 23.29 -10.82
CA ASP A 286 -22.86 22.73 -9.79
C ASP A 286 -22.12 22.23 -8.55
N VAL A 287 -20.78 22.32 -8.50
CA VAL A 287 -19.97 21.77 -7.39
C VAL A 287 -20.31 22.36 -6.04
N ALA A 288 -20.62 23.67 -5.99
CA ALA A 288 -20.94 24.35 -4.73
C ALA A 288 -22.23 23.84 -4.05
N LYS A 289 -23.12 23.17 -4.82
CA LYS A 289 -24.39 22.62 -4.32
C LYS A 289 -24.27 21.20 -3.81
N ILE A 290 -23.16 20.53 -4.11
CA ILE A 290 -22.98 19.10 -3.82
C ILE A 290 -22.18 18.93 -2.54
N LYS A 291 -22.64 18.03 -1.67
CA LYS A 291 -21.98 17.63 -0.43
C LYS A 291 -22.01 16.12 -0.30
N GLU A 292 -21.06 15.59 0.47
CA GLU A 292 -21.05 14.19 0.86
C GLU A 292 -22.32 13.82 1.63
N GLY A 293 -22.79 12.59 1.47
CA GLY A 293 -24.00 12.08 2.11
C GLY A 293 -25.31 12.41 1.40
N LEU A 294 -25.31 13.20 0.31
CA LEU A 294 -26.52 13.47 -0.47
C LEU A 294 -27.04 12.18 -1.16
N ASN A 295 -28.37 12.05 -1.21
CA ASN A 295 -29.02 10.93 -1.89
C ASN A 295 -28.94 11.08 -3.41
N VAL A 296 -28.65 9.98 -4.08
CA VAL A 296 -28.52 9.91 -5.53
C VAL A 296 -29.47 8.85 -6.08
N LYS A 297 -30.25 9.21 -7.07
CA LYS A 297 -31.12 8.27 -7.82
C LYS A 297 -30.38 7.88 -9.10
N LEU A 298 -30.01 6.61 -9.22
CA LEU A 298 -29.23 6.04 -10.33
C LEU A 298 -30.17 5.37 -11.32
N ARG A 299 -29.97 5.64 -12.59
CA ARG A 299 -30.66 5.02 -13.72
C ARG A 299 -29.63 4.52 -14.71
N PHE A 300 -29.89 3.38 -15.28
CA PHE A 300 -29.00 2.73 -16.23
C PHE A 300 -29.66 2.72 -17.61
N PRO A 301 -29.10 3.44 -18.61
CA PRO A 301 -29.70 3.47 -19.96
C PRO A 301 -29.86 2.09 -20.58
N ALA A 302 -28.97 1.14 -20.27
CA ALA A 302 -29.07 -0.25 -20.71
C ALA A 302 -30.27 -1.01 -20.13
N TYR A 303 -30.91 -0.49 -19.07
CA TYR A 303 -32.05 -1.08 -18.38
C TYR A 303 -33.21 -0.05 -18.33
N PRO A 304 -34.17 -0.11 -19.25
CA PRO A 304 -35.22 0.88 -19.39
C PRO A 304 -36.04 1.08 -18.11
N PHE A 305 -36.24 2.33 -17.71
CA PHE A 305 -36.87 2.70 -16.43
C PHE A 305 -38.32 2.24 -16.31
N TYR A 306 -39.00 2.01 -17.44
CA TYR A 306 -40.38 1.49 -17.42
C TYR A 306 -40.46 0.01 -17.03
N GLU A 307 -39.35 -0.73 -17.14
CA GLU A 307 -39.24 -2.15 -16.73
C GLU A 307 -38.50 -2.29 -15.39
N PHE A 308 -37.46 -1.53 -15.18
CA PHE A 308 -36.58 -1.65 -14.02
C PHE A 308 -36.74 -0.46 -13.08
N LYS A 309 -36.76 -0.74 -11.78
CA LYS A 309 -36.58 0.32 -10.76
C LYS A 309 -35.12 0.73 -10.75
N GLY A 310 -34.85 2.06 -10.80
CA GLY A 310 -33.51 2.57 -10.59
C GLY A 310 -33.02 2.27 -9.17
N LEU A 311 -31.70 2.37 -8.98
CA LEU A 311 -31.09 2.21 -7.66
C LEU A 311 -30.99 3.57 -6.95
N THR A 312 -30.92 3.52 -5.63
CA THR A 312 -30.62 4.68 -4.78
C THR A 312 -29.28 4.47 -4.14
N GLY A 313 -28.49 5.53 -4.05
CA GLY A 313 -27.19 5.53 -3.40
C GLY A 313 -26.96 6.83 -2.66
N LYS A 314 -25.76 6.95 -2.09
CA LYS A 314 -25.28 8.17 -1.40
C LYS A 314 -23.93 8.57 -1.94
N ILE A 315 -23.66 9.87 -1.95
CA ILE A 315 -22.32 10.39 -2.25
C ILE A 315 -21.40 10.01 -1.11
N GLU A 316 -20.35 9.25 -1.41
CA GLU A 316 -19.32 8.83 -0.47
C GLU A 316 -18.15 9.82 -0.46
N ASN A 317 -17.73 10.26 -1.64
CA ASN A 317 -16.58 11.14 -1.81
C ASN A 317 -16.77 12.09 -2.99
N LEU A 318 -16.29 13.32 -2.83
CA LEU A 318 -16.15 14.32 -3.88
C LEU A 318 -14.67 14.64 -4.05
N GLU A 319 -14.08 14.32 -5.21
CA GLU A 319 -12.67 14.65 -5.48
C GLU A 319 -12.46 16.17 -5.45
N SER A 320 -11.38 16.60 -4.79
CA SER A 320 -11.04 18.02 -4.63
C SER A 320 -10.45 18.64 -5.91
N ASP A 321 -10.02 17.80 -6.88
CA ASP A 321 -9.41 18.23 -8.13
C ASP A 321 -10.25 17.82 -9.33
N THR A 322 -10.07 18.54 -10.43
CA THR A 322 -10.81 18.31 -11.67
C THR A 322 -10.10 17.34 -12.60
N THR A 323 -10.86 16.53 -13.28
CA THR A 323 -10.37 15.67 -14.37
C THR A 323 -10.84 16.26 -15.71
N ASN A 324 -9.91 16.37 -16.64
CA ASN A 324 -10.25 16.82 -18.01
C ASN A 324 -10.79 15.64 -18.83
N LEU A 325 -12.02 15.77 -19.30
CA LEU A 325 -12.67 14.82 -20.18
C LEU A 325 -13.19 15.59 -21.40
N SER A 326 -12.69 15.27 -22.59
CA SER A 326 -13.14 15.87 -23.85
C SER A 326 -13.10 17.42 -23.83
N ASN A 327 -11.98 18.00 -23.34
CA ASN A 327 -11.76 19.45 -23.21
C ASN A 327 -12.70 20.18 -22.23
N LYS A 328 -13.31 19.48 -21.30
CA LYS A 328 -14.11 20.04 -20.20
C LYS A 328 -13.61 19.51 -18.86
N ASN A 329 -13.63 20.37 -17.87
CA ASN A 329 -13.24 20.02 -16.51
C ASN A 329 -14.45 19.51 -15.71
N PHE A 330 -14.33 18.31 -15.13
CA PHE A 330 -15.33 17.69 -14.30
C PHE A 330 -14.74 17.31 -12.95
N TYR A 331 -15.54 17.46 -11.91
CA TYR A 331 -15.24 16.84 -10.60
C TYR A 331 -15.77 15.41 -10.60
N LYS A 332 -14.97 14.46 -10.11
CA LYS A 332 -15.43 13.09 -9.93
C LYS A 332 -16.12 12.94 -8.59
N ILE A 333 -17.24 12.25 -8.60
CA ILE A 333 -18.02 11.90 -7.42
C ILE A 333 -18.11 10.39 -7.38
N ASP A 334 -17.75 9.79 -6.26
CA ASP A 334 -18.00 8.39 -5.99
C ASP A 334 -19.32 8.26 -5.22
N CYS A 335 -20.25 7.51 -5.79
CA CYS A 335 -21.55 7.22 -5.21
C CYS A 335 -21.62 5.73 -4.87
N GLN A 336 -21.79 5.42 -3.58
CA GLN A 336 -22.02 4.08 -3.10
C GLN A 336 -23.50 3.73 -3.16
N PHE A 337 -23.81 2.50 -3.54
CA PHE A 337 -25.15 1.92 -3.51
C PHE A 337 -25.07 0.46 -3.07
N ASP A 338 -26.09 0.03 -2.32
CA ASP A 338 -26.04 -1.24 -1.59
C ASP A 338 -26.38 -2.46 -2.46
N ASP A 339 -27.17 -2.26 -3.53
CA ASP A 339 -27.67 -3.34 -4.36
C ASP A 339 -26.83 -3.50 -5.63
N ALA A 340 -26.21 -4.65 -5.80
CA ALA A 340 -25.51 -5.03 -7.04
C ALA A 340 -26.48 -5.59 -8.12
N GLU A 341 -27.78 -5.60 -7.83
CA GLU A 341 -28.80 -6.29 -8.60
C GLU A 341 -29.94 -5.34 -8.97
N LEU A 342 -30.35 -5.42 -10.22
CA LEU A 342 -31.55 -4.74 -10.71
C LEU A 342 -32.71 -5.71 -10.78
N VAL A 343 -33.83 -5.33 -10.20
CA VAL A 343 -35.06 -6.16 -10.23
C VAL A 343 -36.05 -5.57 -11.21
N ASP A 344 -36.50 -6.38 -12.15
CA ASP A 344 -37.57 -6.06 -13.09
C ASP A 344 -38.95 -6.07 -12.38
N LYS A 345 -39.96 -5.48 -12.97
CA LYS A 345 -41.34 -5.50 -12.48
C LYS A 345 -41.93 -6.92 -12.31
N LYS A 346 -41.38 -7.91 -12.99
CA LYS A 346 -41.76 -9.33 -12.88
C LYS A 346 -40.99 -10.08 -11.80
N GLY A 347 -40.07 -9.41 -11.05
CA GLY A 347 -39.28 -10.00 -10.00
C GLY A 347 -37.99 -10.71 -10.48
N LYS A 348 -37.65 -10.61 -11.77
CA LYS A 348 -36.42 -11.20 -12.28
C LYS A 348 -35.21 -10.32 -11.95
N VAL A 349 -34.16 -10.94 -11.45
CA VAL A 349 -32.93 -10.28 -10.99
C VAL A 349 -31.91 -10.26 -12.12
N TYR A 350 -31.25 -9.11 -12.31
CA TYR A 350 -30.18 -8.89 -13.29
C TYR A 350 -28.98 -8.30 -12.58
N GLU A 351 -27.83 -8.92 -12.75
CA GLU A 351 -26.57 -8.43 -12.20
C GLU A 351 -26.03 -7.22 -12.95
N LEU A 352 -25.59 -6.20 -12.22
CA LEU A 352 -24.85 -5.09 -12.77
C LEU A 352 -23.48 -5.53 -13.29
N ARG A 353 -22.98 -4.84 -14.31
CA ARG A 353 -21.64 -5.05 -14.85
C ARG A 353 -20.83 -3.76 -14.74
N SER A 354 -19.54 -3.89 -14.47
CA SER A 354 -18.61 -2.75 -14.55
C SER A 354 -18.57 -2.22 -16.00
N GLY A 355 -18.47 -0.90 -16.13
CA GLY A 355 -18.47 -0.23 -17.43
C GLY A 355 -19.86 0.17 -17.96
N LEU A 356 -20.95 -0.11 -17.23
CA LEU A 356 -22.28 0.37 -17.60
C LEU A 356 -22.38 1.89 -17.40
N ASP A 357 -22.95 2.58 -18.38
CA ASP A 357 -23.29 3.98 -18.24
C ASP A 357 -24.41 4.18 -17.22
N VAL A 358 -24.33 5.27 -16.47
CA VAL A 358 -25.31 5.63 -15.45
C VAL A 358 -25.70 7.10 -15.58
N ASP A 359 -27.02 7.35 -15.60
CA ASP A 359 -27.61 8.67 -15.45
C ASP A 359 -28.02 8.86 -13.98
N ALA A 360 -27.35 9.76 -13.29
CA ALA A 360 -27.59 10.01 -11.88
C ALA A 360 -28.32 11.36 -11.67
N ARG A 361 -29.21 11.36 -10.67
CA ARG A 361 -29.90 12.55 -10.21
C ARG A 361 -29.57 12.74 -8.73
N ILE A 362 -28.71 13.70 -8.43
CA ILE A 362 -28.31 14.05 -7.07
C ILE A 362 -29.40 14.95 -6.49
N VAL A 363 -29.99 14.54 -5.38
CA VAL A 363 -31.03 15.30 -4.69
C VAL A 363 -30.36 16.27 -3.74
N ILE A 364 -30.40 17.59 -4.06
CA ILE A 364 -29.79 18.62 -3.25
C ILE A 364 -30.68 18.94 -2.05
N GLU A 365 -31.94 19.31 -2.34
CA GLU A 365 -32.91 19.64 -1.32
C GLU A 365 -34.35 19.41 -1.81
N LYS A 366 -35.29 19.40 -0.87
CA LYS A 366 -36.73 19.34 -1.17
C LYS A 366 -37.33 20.72 -1.03
N LYS A 367 -37.67 21.38 -2.15
CA LYS A 367 -38.32 22.69 -2.17
C LYS A 367 -39.82 22.58 -2.41
N SER A 368 -40.62 23.52 -1.85
CA SER A 368 -42.01 23.66 -2.26
C SER A 368 -42.09 24.15 -3.72
N ILE A 369 -43.17 23.79 -4.41
CA ILE A 369 -43.36 24.19 -5.83
C ILE A 369 -43.21 25.70 -6.00
N ILE A 370 -43.73 26.50 -5.07
CA ILE A 370 -43.68 27.97 -5.11
C ILE A 370 -42.20 28.46 -5.03
N LYS A 371 -41.39 27.90 -4.11
CA LYS A 371 -39.96 28.23 -4.01
C LYS A 371 -39.17 27.84 -5.25
N PHE A 372 -39.51 26.71 -5.86
CA PHE A 372 -38.88 26.24 -7.09
C PHE A 372 -39.22 27.18 -8.27
N LEU A 373 -40.46 27.64 -8.38
CA LEU A 373 -40.87 28.58 -9.44
C LEU A 373 -40.19 29.94 -9.24
N LEU A 374 -40.17 30.47 -8.02
CA LEU A 374 -39.49 31.74 -7.71
C LEU A 374 -38.00 31.70 -7.98
N SER A 375 -37.32 30.59 -7.65
CA SER A 375 -35.88 30.43 -7.93
C SER A 375 -35.54 30.32 -9.44
N LYS A 376 -36.52 29.93 -10.28
CA LYS A 376 -36.39 29.89 -11.75
C LYS A 376 -36.64 31.26 -12.39
N LEU A 377 -37.32 32.17 -11.70
CA LEU A 377 -37.64 33.50 -12.19
C LEU A 377 -36.62 34.56 -11.70
N ASP A 378 -35.51 34.15 -11.09
CA ASP A 378 -34.46 35.02 -10.50
C ASP A 378 -35.02 36.04 -9.49
N PHE A 379 -36.19 35.79 -8.90
CA PHE A 379 -36.67 36.56 -7.74
C PHE A 379 -36.07 35.90 -6.47
N ASN A 380 -34.97 36.49 -6.02
CA ASN A 380 -34.40 36.23 -4.71
C ASN A 380 -35.22 36.95 -3.64
#